data_cece62fbb291b203aaf1a31d23d20ec9
#
_entry.id   cece62fbb291b203aaf1a31d23d20ec9
#
_cell.length_a   1.000
_cell.length_b   1.000
_cell.length_c   1.000
_cell.angle_alpha   90.00
_cell.angle_beta   90.00
_cell.angle_gamma   90.00
#
_symmetry.space_group_name_H-M   'P 1'
#
loop_
_entity.id
_entity.type
_entity.pdbx_description
1 polymer ?
#
loop_
_entity_poly.entity_id
_entity_poly.type
_entity_poly.pdbx_seq_one_letter_code
_entity_poly.pdbx_strand_id
1 'polypeptide(L)'
;MCIRDRYWVDTALASNPQIAVIQAKADQAQQGVKASKGAWMPQVFAFGTYNFVKHYQTLVEPNWIGGVGVNITLWDAKDRRASIRSAEATVRQAEAGKAEAINQVRTGVEVAWLRTQNAINQYKLSASTVKLASENLKLKSKSFDEGLATALDVNEARNQLFAAEVGRRVAAFEFVSNYAMLHAIAGQMSEFMNAVNKHEVIVEN
;
A
#
# COMPACT_ATOMS: atom_id res chain seq x y z
N MET A 1 -6.00 4.97 23.09
CA MET A 1 -5.16 5.28 21.91
C MET A 1 -3.82 5.78 22.41
N CYS A 2 -2.78 4.95 22.32
CA CYS A 2 -1.47 5.30 22.87
C CYS A 2 -0.75 6.31 21.98
N ILE A 3 0.11 7.16 22.57
CA ILE A 3 0.90 8.19 21.86
C ILE A 3 1.72 7.58 20.71
N ARG A 4 2.11 6.32 20.82
CA ARG A 4 2.91 5.59 19.84
C ARG A 4 2.12 5.19 18.58
N ASP A 5 0.80 4.98 18.69
CA ASP A 5 -0.07 4.66 17.54
C ASP A 5 -0.22 5.89 16.63
N ARG A 6 -0.32 7.09 17.22
CA ARG A 6 -0.44 8.35 16.46
C ARG A 6 0.77 8.60 15.58
N TYR A 7 1.97 8.35 16.08
CA TYR A 7 3.18 8.54 15.29
C TYR A 7 3.14 7.76 13.97
N TRP A 8 2.77 6.47 14.02
CA TRP A 8 2.69 5.64 12.82
C TRP A 8 1.57 6.07 11.87
N VAL A 9 0.43 6.49 12.39
CA VAL A 9 -0.68 7.01 11.59
C VAL A 9 -0.28 8.31 10.90
N ASP A 10 0.28 9.27 11.63
CA ASP A 10 0.68 10.56 11.06
C ASP A 10 1.78 10.39 10.02
N THR A 11 2.74 9.52 10.28
CA THR A 11 3.80 9.16 9.32
C THR A 11 3.23 8.51 8.06
N ALA A 12 2.32 7.55 8.21
CA ALA A 12 1.68 6.90 7.07
C ALA A 12 0.87 7.89 6.22
N LEU A 13 0.11 8.79 6.84
CA LEU A 13 -0.66 9.80 6.11
C LEU A 13 0.23 10.78 5.35
N ALA A 14 1.45 11.04 5.84
CA ALA A 14 2.41 11.92 5.18
C ALA A 14 3.22 11.22 4.07
N SER A 15 3.56 9.94 4.25
CA SER A 15 4.55 9.25 3.41
C SER A 15 3.99 8.13 2.54
N ASN A 16 2.73 7.71 2.75
CA ASN A 16 2.16 6.59 2.01
C ASN A 16 1.90 6.96 0.54
N PRO A 17 2.50 6.23 -0.42
CA PRO A 17 2.34 6.50 -1.84
C PRO A 17 0.89 6.42 -2.34
N GLN A 18 0.04 5.60 -1.71
CA GLN A 18 -1.37 5.49 -2.08
C GLN A 18 -2.12 6.80 -1.82
N ILE A 19 -1.80 7.51 -0.74
CA ILE A 19 -2.38 8.83 -0.45
C ILE A 19 -1.98 9.83 -1.53
N ALA A 20 -0.72 9.84 -1.95
CA ALA A 20 -0.24 10.71 -3.01
C ALA A 20 -0.95 10.44 -4.35
N VAL A 21 -1.13 9.17 -4.71
CA VAL A 21 -1.85 8.77 -5.93
C VAL A 21 -3.32 9.24 -5.90
N ILE A 22 -4.00 9.07 -4.77
CA ILE A 22 -5.41 9.47 -4.66
C ILE A 22 -5.55 10.99 -4.64
N GLN A 23 -4.61 11.71 -4.02
CA GLN A 23 -4.55 13.17 -4.10
C GLN A 23 -4.40 13.63 -5.56
N ALA A 24 -3.47 13.05 -6.32
CA ALA A 24 -3.28 13.35 -7.72
C ALA A 24 -4.55 13.07 -8.58
N LYS A 25 -5.31 12.01 -8.25
CA LYS A 25 -6.60 11.73 -8.90
C LYS A 25 -7.66 12.78 -8.56
N ALA A 26 -7.70 13.27 -7.34
CA ALA A 26 -8.60 14.36 -6.96
C ALA A 26 -8.24 15.67 -7.70
N ASP A 27 -6.96 15.98 -7.79
CA ASP A 27 -6.48 17.14 -8.55
C ASP A 27 -6.78 16.99 -10.05
N GLN A 28 -6.61 15.78 -10.61
CA GLN A 28 -7.00 15.48 -11.99
C GLN A 28 -8.49 15.72 -12.23
N ALA A 29 -9.36 15.28 -11.32
CA ALA A 29 -10.79 15.51 -11.42
C ALA A 29 -11.13 16.99 -11.38
N GLN A 30 -10.45 17.79 -10.55
CA GLN A 30 -10.62 19.25 -10.52
C GLN A 30 -10.20 19.91 -11.85
N GLN A 31 -9.11 19.44 -12.47
CA GLN A 31 -8.71 19.92 -13.80
C GLN A 31 -9.75 19.52 -14.87
N GLY A 32 -10.39 18.35 -14.72
CA GLY A 32 -11.50 17.92 -15.57
C GLY A 32 -12.68 18.91 -15.57
N VAL A 33 -13.01 19.49 -14.41
CA VAL A 33 -14.03 20.56 -14.32
C VAL A 33 -13.59 21.80 -15.07
N LYS A 34 -12.30 22.20 -14.93
CA LYS A 34 -11.77 23.35 -15.68
C LYS A 34 -11.81 23.10 -17.19
N ALA A 35 -11.46 21.89 -17.63
CA ALA A 35 -11.53 21.49 -19.03
C ALA A 35 -12.98 21.56 -19.57
N SER A 36 -13.95 21.04 -18.79
CA SER A 36 -15.38 21.10 -19.16
C SER A 36 -15.88 22.56 -19.23
N LYS A 37 -15.42 23.45 -18.35
CA LYS A 37 -15.70 24.88 -18.42
C LYS A 37 -15.02 25.54 -19.62
N GLY A 38 -13.80 25.10 -19.97
CA GLY A 38 -13.07 25.56 -21.14
C GLY A 38 -13.77 25.29 -22.48
N ALA A 39 -14.66 24.30 -22.52
CA ALA A 39 -15.49 24.03 -23.71
C ALA A 39 -16.44 25.19 -24.10
N TRP A 40 -16.63 26.17 -23.23
CA TRP A 40 -17.36 27.41 -23.54
C TRP A 40 -16.52 28.43 -24.28
N MET A 41 -15.18 28.26 -24.32
CA MET A 41 -14.30 29.20 -25.04
C MET A 41 -14.21 28.86 -26.51
N PRO A 42 -13.97 29.84 -27.37
CA PRO A 42 -13.67 29.61 -28.77
C PRO A 42 -12.44 28.71 -28.92
N GLN A 43 -12.55 27.69 -29.77
CA GLN A 43 -11.41 26.82 -30.10
C GLN A 43 -10.73 27.36 -31.32
N VAL A 44 -9.46 27.74 -31.19
CA VAL A 44 -8.61 28.17 -32.30
C VAL A 44 -7.73 26.98 -32.70
N PHE A 45 -7.74 26.64 -33.98
CA PHE A 45 -6.90 25.56 -34.52
C PHE A 45 -6.21 26.01 -35.79
N ALA A 46 -5.01 25.53 -36.04
CA ALA A 46 -4.29 25.68 -37.28
C ALA A 46 -4.28 24.31 -37.99
N PHE A 47 -4.44 24.32 -39.29
CA PHE A 47 -4.36 23.10 -40.10
C PHE A 47 -3.44 23.35 -41.29
N GLY A 48 -2.78 22.29 -41.74
CA GLY A 48 -1.97 22.31 -42.95
C GLY A 48 -1.96 20.91 -43.58
N THR A 49 -2.15 20.86 -44.88
CA THR A 49 -2.05 19.64 -45.68
C THR A 49 -1.05 19.85 -46.81
N TYR A 50 -0.26 18.81 -47.08
CA TYR A 50 0.68 18.79 -48.21
C TYR A 50 0.44 17.53 -49.04
N ASN A 51 0.19 17.69 -50.35
CA ASN A 51 -0.05 16.59 -51.26
C ASN A 51 1.28 16.15 -51.89
N PHE A 52 1.78 14.97 -51.56
CA PHE A 52 3.00 14.39 -52.14
C PHE A 52 2.79 13.83 -53.54
N VAL A 53 1.57 13.46 -53.86
CA VAL A 53 1.21 12.84 -55.15
C VAL A 53 0.27 13.77 -55.93
N LYS A 54 0.70 14.22 -57.09
CA LYS A 54 -0.13 15.00 -58.01
C LYS A 54 -1.05 14.06 -58.73
N HIS A 55 -2.34 14.05 -58.39
CA HIS A 55 -3.35 13.44 -59.25
C HIS A 55 -3.76 14.48 -60.32
N TYR A 56 -3.68 14.08 -61.58
CA TYR A 56 -4.09 14.90 -62.68
C TYR A 56 -5.63 14.98 -62.70
N GLN A 57 -6.17 15.83 -61.86
CA GLN A 57 -7.57 16.27 -61.95
C GLN A 57 -7.60 17.68 -62.53
N THR A 58 -8.66 17.95 -63.26
CA THR A 58 -8.89 19.15 -64.11
C THR A 58 -8.91 20.49 -63.37
N LEU A 59 -8.68 20.54 -62.07
CA LEU A 59 -8.52 21.75 -61.25
C LEU A 59 -7.08 21.83 -60.71
N VAL A 60 -6.49 23.00 -60.81
CA VAL A 60 -5.16 23.29 -60.26
C VAL A 60 -5.27 23.40 -58.74
N GLU A 61 -5.04 22.29 -58.06
CA GLU A 61 -4.94 22.30 -56.58
C GLU A 61 -3.52 22.69 -56.17
N PRO A 62 -3.37 23.60 -55.20
CA PRO A 62 -2.05 23.96 -54.67
C PRO A 62 -1.48 22.73 -53.91
N ASN A 63 -0.15 22.55 -54.00
CA ASN A 63 0.54 21.43 -53.33
C ASN A 63 0.45 21.48 -51.80
N TRP A 64 0.18 22.67 -51.26
CA TRP A 64 -0.02 22.86 -49.83
C TRP A 64 -1.22 23.77 -49.58
N ILE A 65 -1.97 23.49 -48.57
CA ILE A 65 -3.04 24.31 -48.01
C ILE A 65 -2.83 24.44 -46.54
N GLY A 66 -2.80 25.67 -46.03
CA GLY A 66 -2.72 25.91 -44.61
C GLY A 66 -3.67 27.03 -44.20
N GLY A 67 -4.19 26.93 -42.99
CA GLY A 67 -5.11 27.93 -42.51
C GLY A 67 -5.26 27.91 -41.00
N VAL A 68 -5.92 28.95 -40.49
CA VAL A 68 -6.32 29.06 -39.08
C VAL A 68 -7.83 29.13 -39.04
N GLY A 69 -8.44 28.31 -38.22
CA GLY A 69 -9.88 28.26 -38.00
C GLY A 69 -10.24 28.57 -36.55
N VAL A 70 -11.41 29.17 -36.36
CA VAL A 70 -12.01 29.38 -35.04
C VAL A 70 -13.35 28.66 -35.03
N ASN A 71 -13.52 27.74 -34.08
CA ASN A 71 -14.77 27.07 -33.88
C ASN A 71 -15.47 27.59 -32.62
N ILE A 72 -16.70 28.04 -32.76
CA ILE A 72 -17.53 28.52 -31.65
C ILE A 72 -18.88 27.78 -31.75
N THR A 73 -19.18 26.98 -30.74
CA THR A 73 -20.48 26.31 -30.69
C THR A 73 -21.50 27.25 -30.02
N LEU A 74 -22.45 27.74 -30.78
CA LEU A 74 -23.44 28.72 -30.31
C LEU A 74 -24.66 28.07 -29.63
N TRP A 75 -24.99 26.83 -29.94
CA TRP A 75 -26.23 26.18 -29.50
C TRP A 75 -26.02 24.78 -28.95
N ASP A 76 -25.47 24.67 -27.72
CA ASP A 76 -25.25 23.41 -27.02
C ASP A 76 -25.21 23.61 -25.49
N ALA A 77 -25.95 24.60 -24.99
CA ALA A 77 -25.89 25.00 -23.59
C ALA A 77 -26.37 23.91 -22.63
N LYS A 78 -27.22 22.99 -23.06
CA LYS A 78 -27.77 21.91 -22.23
C LYS A 78 -26.74 20.80 -22.00
N ASP A 79 -26.07 20.37 -23.03
CA ASP A 79 -25.07 19.30 -22.97
C ASP A 79 -23.78 19.77 -22.24
N ARG A 80 -23.38 21.00 -22.46
CA ARG A 80 -22.26 21.62 -21.73
C ARG A 80 -22.52 21.74 -20.22
N ARG A 81 -23.73 22.14 -19.82
CA ARG A 81 -24.12 22.20 -18.40
C ARG A 81 -24.19 20.79 -17.79
N ALA A 82 -24.63 19.79 -18.56
CA ALA A 82 -24.64 18.41 -18.12
C ALA A 82 -23.20 17.87 -17.95
N SER A 83 -22.30 18.20 -18.90
CA SER A 83 -20.88 17.84 -18.83
C SER A 83 -20.20 18.45 -17.60
N ILE A 84 -20.41 19.74 -17.30
CA ILE A 84 -19.87 20.39 -16.10
C ILE A 84 -20.39 19.70 -14.84
N ARG A 85 -21.70 19.44 -14.74
CA ARG A 85 -22.28 18.75 -13.59
C ARG A 85 -21.73 17.34 -13.41
N SER A 86 -21.48 16.63 -14.50
CA SER A 86 -20.83 15.31 -14.51
C SER A 86 -19.40 15.40 -13.99
N ALA A 87 -18.63 16.37 -14.47
CA ALA A 87 -17.27 16.61 -13.99
C ALA A 87 -17.23 16.98 -12.49
N GLU A 88 -18.17 17.82 -12.04
CA GLU A 88 -18.30 18.15 -10.60
C GLU A 88 -18.71 16.94 -9.75
N ALA A 89 -19.53 16.03 -10.29
CA ALA A 89 -19.85 14.76 -9.62
C ALA A 89 -18.61 13.87 -9.51
N THR A 90 -17.75 13.85 -10.55
CA THR A 90 -16.47 13.13 -10.52
C THR A 90 -15.52 13.70 -9.45
N VAL A 91 -15.49 15.03 -9.24
CA VAL A 91 -14.72 15.64 -8.14
C VAL A 91 -15.23 15.15 -6.79
N ARG A 92 -16.54 15.20 -6.56
CA ARG A 92 -17.12 14.70 -5.29
C ARG A 92 -16.82 13.22 -5.06
N GLN A 93 -16.86 12.41 -6.12
CA GLN A 93 -16.46 11.00 -6.05
C GLN A 93 -14.99 10.83 -5.68
N ALA A 94 -14.09 11.62 -6.28
CA ALA A 94 -12.67 11.58 -5.99
C ALA A 94 -12.35 12.02 -4.55
N GLU A 95 -13.03 13.05 -4.06
CA GLU A 95 -12.90 13.53 -2.66
C GLU A 95 -13.42 12.49 -1.65
N ALA A 96 -14.55 11.85 -1.92
CA ALA A 96 -15.05 10.75 -1.10
C ALA A 96 -14.09 9.56 -1.11
N GLY A 97 -13.53 9.20 -2.28
CA GLY A 97 -12.51 8.17 -2.42
C GLY A 97 -11.22 8.50 -1.66
N LYS A 98 -10.82 9.78 -1.62
CA LYS A 98 -9.69 10.23 -0.80
C LYS A 98 -9.96 10.06 0.69
N ALA A 99 -11.15 10.44 1.17
CA ALA A 99 -11.53 10.27 2.58
C ALA A 99 -11.53 8.78 2.98
N GLU A 100 -12.06 7.92 2.11
CA GLU A 100 -12.03 6.47 2.29
C GLU A 100 -10.62 5.92 2.36
N ALA A 101 -9.73 6.31 1.45
CA ALA A 101 -8.34 5.86 1.45
C ALA A 101 -7.59 6.28 2.72
N ILE A 102 -7.82 7.50 3.22
CA ILE A 102 -7.26 7.96 4.49
C ILE A 102 -7.71 7.05 5.64
N ASN A 103 -8.99 6.69 5.68
CA ASN A 103 -9.53 5.79 6.70
C ASN A 103 -8.95 4.37 6.58
N GLN A 104 -8.80 3.85 5.36
CA GLN A 104 -8.19 2.54 5.10
C GLN A 104 -6.72 2.50 5.53
N VAL A 105 -5.94 3.54 5.22
CA VAL A 105 -4.54 3.63 5.67
C VAL A 105 -4.47 3.70 7.19
N ARG A 106 -5.30 4.51 7.84
CA ARG A 106 -5.36 4.61 9.30
C ARG A 106 -5.65 3.24 9.93
N THR A 107 -6.71 2.58 9.51
CA THR A 107 -7.10 1.25 10.00
C THR A 107 -5.99 0.22 9.71
N GLY A 108 -5.39 0.27 8.52
CA GLY A 108 -4.29 -0.60 8.15
C GLY A 108 -3.08 -0.47 9.09
N VAL A 109 -2.71 0.76 9.44
CA VAL A 109 -1.63 1.04 10.40
C VAL A 109 -1.99 0.52 11.80
N GLU A 110 -3.20 0.78 12.28
CA GLU A 110 -3.66 0.32 13.60
C GLU A 110 -3.62 -1.21 13.69
N VAL A 111 -4.12 -1.90 12.66
CA VAL A 111 -4.10 -3.37 12.59
C VAL A 111 -2.66 -3.89 12.53
N ALA A 112 -1.80 -3.31 11.70
CA ALA A 112 -0.39 -3.73 11.59
C ALA A 112 0.37 -3.51 12.91
N TRP A 113 0.12 -2.40 13.58
CA TRP A 113 0.67 -2.11 14.91
C TRP A 113 0.24 -3.15 15.95
N LEU A 114 -1.05 -3.45 16.04
CA LEU A 114 -1.57 -4.46 16.98
C LEU A 114 -0.99 -5.86 16.70
N ARG A 115 -0.86 -6.23 15.42
CA ARG A 115 -0.23 -7.51 15.03
C ARG A 115 1.24 -7.55 15.46
N THR A 116 1.97 -6.45 15.29
CA THR A 116 3.37 -6.35 15.72
C THR A 116 3.49 -6.49 17.24
N GLN A 117 2.60 -5.83 18.01
CA GLN A 117 2.58 -5.96 19.47
C GLN A 117 2.23 -7.38 19.93
N ASN A 118 1.27 -8.02 19.28
CA ASN A 118 0.93 -9.41 19.58
C ASN A 118 2.08 -10.36 19.25
N ALA A 119 2.75 -10.18 18.12
CA ALA A 119 3.88 -11.01 17.72
C ALA A 119 5.07 -10.89 18.69
N ILE A 120 5.38 -9.68 19.19
CA ILE A 120 6.44 -9.50 20.19
C ILE A 120 6.07 -10.16 21.53
N ASN A 121 4.80 -10.08 21.94
CA ASN A 121 4.33 -10.74 23.15
C ASN A 121 4.39 -12.27 23.00
N GLN A 122 3.99 -12.80 21.85
CA GLN A 122 4.07 -14.23 21.53
C GLN A 122 5.53 -14.72 21.58
N TYR A 123 6.45 -13.93 20.99
CA TYR A 123 7.88 -14.24 21.04
C TYR A 123 8.41 -14.28 22.48
N LYS A 124 8.06 -13.29 23.31
CA LYS A 124 8.44 -13.28 24.72
C LYS A 124 7.89 -14.47 25.49
N LEU A 125 6.64 -14.85 25.22
CA LEU A 125 5.99 -15.99 25.85
C LEU A 125 6.63 -17.32 25.42
N SER A 126 7.05 -17.46 24.18
CA SER A 126 7.68 -18.66 23.64
C SER A 126 8.99 -19.00 24.36
N ALA A 127 9.71 -18.03 24.91
CA ALA A 127 10.92 -18.27 25.69
C ALA A 127 10.64 -19.09 26.94
N SER A 128 9.53 -18.80 27.66
CA SER A 128 9.13 -19.58 28.84
C SER A 128 8.66 -20.97 28.47
N THR A 129 8.00 -21.14 27.31
CA THR A 129 7.57 -22.44 26.79
C THR A 129 8.78 -23.34 26.49
N VAL A 130 9.82 -22.82 25.84
CA VAL A 130 11.08 -23.55 25.59
C VAL A 130 11.74 -23.96 26.92
N LYS A 131 11.82 -23.03 27.86
CA LYS A 131 12.40 -23.33 29.20
C LYS A 131 11.64 -24.45 29.88
N LEU A 132 10.30 -24.39 29.92
CA LEU A 132 9.46 -25.44 30.54
C LEU A 132 9.64 -26.79 29.85
N ALA A 133 9.67 -26.80 28.50
CA ALA A 133 9.89 -28.05 27.75
C ALA A 133 11.28 -28.65 28.01
N SER A 134 12.31 -27.81 28.13
CA SER A 134 13.67 -28.27 28.45
C SER A 134 13.78 -28.85 29.85
N GLU A 135 13.12 -28.25 30.85
CA GLU A 135 13.05 -28.75 32.20
C GLU A 135 12.28 -30.08 32.26
N ASN A 136 11.15 -30.21 31.53
CA ASN A 136 10.40 -31.43 31.41
C ASN A 136 11.25 -32.58 30.82
N LEU A 137 11.98 -32.32 29.73
CA LEU A 137 12.90 -33.31 29.14
C LEU A 137 13.95 -33.74 30.14
N LYS A 138 14.54 -32.81 30.92
CA LYS A 138 15.53 -33.11 31.93
C LYS A 138 14.97 -33.99 33.04
N LEU A 139 13.74 -33.71 33.48
CA LEU A 139 13.06 -34.55 34.49
C LEU A 139 12.75 -35.94 33.96
N LYS A 140 12.21 -36.06 32.73
CA LYS A 140 11.89 -37.35 32.12
C LYS A 140 13.15 -38.18 31.86
N SER A 141 14.27 -37.57 31.45
CA SER A 141 15.54 -38.27 31.30
C SER A 141 16.06 -38.83 32.62
N LYS A 142 16.00 -38.05 33.71
CA LYS A 142 16.37 -38.54 35.03
C LYS A 142 15.49 -39.69 35.51
N SER A 143 14.16 -39.55 35.34
CA SER A 143 13.22 -40.61 35.69
C SER A 143 13.46 -41.91 34.90
N PHE A 144 13.90 -41.79 33.64
CA PHE A 144 14.27 -42.93 32.82
C PHE A 144 15.55 -43.62 33.35
N ASP A 145 16.58 -42.83 33.71
CA ASP A 145 17.81 -43.35 34.29
C ASP A 145 17.58 -44.08 35.61
N GLU A 146 16.55 -43.67 36.37
CA GLU A 146 16.12 -44.28 37.62
C GLU A 146 15.13 -45.43 37.40
N GLY A 147 14.76 -45.78 36.15
CA GLY A 147 13.81 -46.83 35.79
C GLY A 147 12.34 -46.52 36.05
N LEU A 148 12.01 -45.25 36.30
CA LEU A 148 10.65 -44.76 36.63
C LEU A 148 9.89 -44.22 35.42
N ALA A 149 10.53 -44.05 34.26
CA ALA A 149 9.91 -43.61 33.01
C ALA A 149 10.33 -44.53 31.84
N THR A 150 9.55 -44.48 30.75
CA THR A 150 9.84 -45.25 29.54
C THR A 150 10.66 -44.42 28.53
N ALA A 151 11.32 -45.14 27.60
CA ALA A 151 11.99 -44.46 26.48
C ALA A 151 11.01 -43.63 25.60
N LEU A 152 9.74 -44.04 25.57
CA LEU A 152 8.68 -43.29 24.87
C LEU A 152 8.44 -41.95 25.53
N ASP A 153 8.38 -41.89 26.88
CA ASP A 153 8.21 -40.62 27.63
C ASP A 153 9.32 -39.63 27.34
N VAL A 154 10.58 -40.12 27.27
CA VAL A 154 11.74 -39.26 26.95
C VAL A 154 11.69 -38.75 25.51
N ASN A 155 11.31 -39.59 24.55
CA ASN A 155 11.17 -39.21 23.16
C ASN A 155 10.03 -38.20 22.98
N GLU A 156 8.92 -38.36 23.67
CA GLU A 156 7.81 -37.41 23.66
C GLU A 156 8.24 -36.03 24.22
N ALA A 157 8.94 -36.01 25.36
CA ALA A 157 9.46 -34.78 25.93
C ALA A 157 10.48 -34.11 25.03
N ARG A 158 11.30 -34.86 24.28
CA ARG A 158 12.25 -34.36 23.29
C ARG A 158 11.51 -33.70 22.09
N ASN A 159 10.45 -34.37 21.61
CA ASN A 159 9.62 -33.84 20.54
C ASN A 159 8.91 -32.54 20.97
N GLN A 160 8.45 -32.48 22.23
CA GLN A 160 7.85 -31.26 22.80
C GLN A 160 8.85 -30.12 22.87
N LEU A 161 10.09 -30.37 23.29
CA LEU A 161 11.15 -29.33 23.29
C LEU A 161 11.44 -28.85 21.85
N PHE A 162 11.60 -29.79 20.90
CA PHE A 162 11.83 -29.45 19.50
C PHE A 162 10.68 -28.59 18.94
N ALA A 163 9.44 -28.96 19.20
CA ALA A 163 8.26 -28.19 18.80
C ALA A 163 8.25 -26.78 19.42
N ALA A 164 8.62 -26.65 20.70
CA ALA A 164 8.72 -25.36 21.38
C ALA A 164 9.82 -24.46 20.78
N GLU A 165 10.98 -25.03 20.44
CA GLU A 165 12.08 -24.29 19.77
C GLU A 165 11.70 -23.82 18.38
N VAL A 166 11.06 -24.69 17.58
CA VAL A 166 10.52 -24.31 16.27
C VAL A 166 9.47 -23.21 16.41
N GLY A 167 8.53 -23.37 17.37
CA GLY A 167 7.51 -22.36 17.64
C GLY A 167 8.11 -20.99 18.01
N ARG A 168 9.22 -20.96 18.77
CA ARG A 168 9.93 -19.71 19.08
C ARG A 168 10.51 -19.04 17.83
N ARG A 169 11.11 -19.83 16.93
CA ARG A 169 11.66 -19.29 15.66
C ARG A 169 10.56 -18.76 14.76
N VAL A 170 9.42 -19.46 14.69
CA VAL A 170 8.24 -18.97 13.94
C VAL A 170 7.75 -17.66 14.51
N ALA A 171 7.61 -17.54 15.85
CA ALA A 171 7.19 -16.29 16.48
C ALA A 171 8.16 -15.12 16.23
N ALA A 172 9.47 -15.38 16.18
CA ALA A 172 10.46 -14.37 15.81
C ALA A 172 10.26 -13.90 14.36
N PHE A 173 10.06 -14.83 13.44
CA PHE A 173 9.81 -14.53 12.03
C PHE A 173 8.51 -13.74 11.83
N GLU A 174 7.44 -14.13 12.55
CA GLU A 174 6.17 -13.40 12.52
C GLU A 174 6.32 -11.97 13.03
N PHE A 175 7.12 -11.74 14.07
CA PHE A 175 7.44 -10.39 14.53
C PHE A 175 8.10 -9.56 13.44
N VAL A 176 9.18 -10.06 12.83
CA VAL A 176 9.90 -9.35 11.76
C VAL A 176 8.98 -9.07 10.57
N SER A 177 8.17 -10.05 10.17
CA SER A 177 7.21 -9.92 9.07
C SER A 177 6.14 -8.85 9.34
N ASN A 178 5.54 -8.86 10.54
CA ASN A 178 4.53 -7.85 10.92
C ASN A 178 5.16 -6.45 11.07
N TYR A 179 6.40 -6.37 11.56
CA TYR A 179 7.12 -5.11 11.66
C TYR A 179 7.46 -4.54 10.27
N ALA A 180 7.89 -5.40 9.33
CA ALA A 180 8.10 -5.03 7.94
C ALA A 180 6.78 -4.51 7.29
N MET A 181 5.66 -5.19 7.55
CA MET A 181 4.34 -4.78 7.06
C MET A 181 3.93 -3.41 7.59
N LEU A 182 4.21 -3.12 8.87
CA LEU A 182 3.96 -1.82 9.47
C LEU A 182 4.74 -0.72 8.76
N HIS A 183 6.04 -0.93 8.50
CA HIS A 183 6.88 0.00 7.76
C HIS A 183 6.43 0.17 6.30
N ALA A 184 5.97 -0.91 5.66
CA ALA A 184 5.44 -0.86 4.30
C ALA A 184 4.18 0.03 4.20
N ILE A 185 3.24 -0.14 5.15
CA ILE A 185 2.02 0.68 5.20
C ILE A 185 2.36 2.12 5.57
N ALA A 186 3.35 2.34 6.44
CA ALA A 186 3.82 3.67 6.79
C ALA A 186 4.61 4.38 5.67
N GLY A 187 4.94 3.67 4.57
CA GLY A 187 5.75 4.22 3.48
C GLY A 187 7.24 4.37 3.82
N GLN A 188 7.72 3.71 4.88
CA GLN A 188 9.09 3.78 5.39
C GLN A 188 9.89 2.48 5.18
N MET A 189 9.69 1.79 4.08
CA MET A 189 10.38 0.53 3.81
C MET A 189 11.91 0.68 3.75
N SER A 190 12.41 1.85 3.31
CA SER A 190 13.85 2.15 3.31
C SER A 190 14.45 2.17 4.72
N GLU A 191 13.73 2.67 5.71
CA GLU A 191 14.17 2.67 7.11
C GLU A 191 14.22 1.24 7.67
N PHE A 192 13.21 0.43 7.36
CA PHE A 192 13.21 -0.98 7.72
C PHE A 192 14.42 -1.72 7.12
N MET A 193 14.69 -1.53 5.82
CA MET A 193 15.85 -2.17 5.17
C MET A 193 17.18 -1.72 5.78
N ASN A 194 17.30 -0.46 6.16
CA ASN A 194 18.47 0.05 6.85
C ASN A 194 18.64 -0.56 8.25
N ALA A 195 17.54 -0.72 9.00
CA ALA A 195 17.54 -1.37 10.31
C ALA A 195 17.93 -2.86 10.22
N VAL A 196 17.40 -3.57 9.21
CA VAL A 196 17.78 -4.97 8.94
C VAL A 196 19.27 -5.09 8.60
N ASN A 197 19.78 -4.22 7.73
CA ASN A 197 21.19 -4.23 7.32
C ASN A 197 22.15 -3.91 8.48
N LYS A 198 21.71 -3.12 9.46
CA LYS A 198 22.47 -2.82 10.69
C LYS A 198 22.31 -3.89 11.78
N HIS A 199 21.60 -4.97 11.52
CA HIS A 199 21.28 -6.02 12.49
C HIS A 199 20.49 -5.54 13.73
N GLU A 200 19.86 -4.36 13.66
CA GLU A 200 19.06 -3.78 14.76
C GLU A 200 17.69 -4.47 14.94
N VAL A 201 17.24 -5.24 13.95
CA VAL A 201 15.98 -6.00 13.97
C VAL A 201 16.18 -7.43 14.46
N ILE A 202 17.42 -7.85 14.74
CA ILE A 202 17.68 -9.17 15.31
C ILE A 202 17.21 -9.14 16.76
N VAL A 203 16.20 -9.95 17.04
CA VAL A 203 15.75 -10.22 18.40
C VAL A 203 16.91 -10.97 19.08
N GLU A 204 17.72 -10.24 19.85
CA GLU A 204 18.82 -10.83 20.62
C GLU A 204 18.28 -11.99 21.48
N ASN A 205 19.05 -13.06 21.54
CA ASN A 205 18.78 -14.29 22.27
C ASN A 205 18.62 -14.10 23.78
#